data_63c99c6d06b33319d1a2cb5f93c2a746
#
_entry.id   63c99c6d06b33319d1a2cb5f93c2a746
#
_cell.length_a   1.000
_cell.length_b   1.000
_cell.length_c   1.000
_cell.angle_alpha   90.00
_cell.angle_beta   90.00
_cell.angle_gamma   90.00
#
_symmetry.space_group_name_H-M   'P 1'
#
loop_
_entity.id
_entity.type
_entity.pdbx_description
1 polymer ?
#
loop_
_entity_poly.entity_id
_entity_poly.type
_entity_poly.pdbx_seq_one_letter_code
_entity_poly.pdbx_strand_id
1 'polypeptide(L)'
;EVIYQNKKLATHCTYSLSETYLEDQWVQVLVKVNAGEEIQHWLKNKLVMRYKSPFLTNDKKENRKISKGFIAIQSESHPIDFRRIAIRRFQIPN
;
A
#
# COMPACT_ATOMS: atom_id res chain seq x y z
N GLU A 1 -10.39 5.41 0.93
CA GLU A 1 -10.21 5.68 2.37
C GLU A 1 -9.69 4.43 3.07
N VAL A 2 -8.93 4.62 4.12
CA VAL A 2 -8.33 3.55 4.90
C VAL A 2 -8.32 3.92 6.38
N ILE A 3 -8.07 2.93 7.24
CA ILE A 3 -7.81 3.18 8.65
C ILE A 3 -6.31 3.04 8.89
N TYR A 4 -5.67 4.12 9.31
CA TYR A 4 -4.25 4.20 9.56
C TYR A 4 -4.02 4.77 10.96
N GLN A 5 -3.26 4.04 11.79
CA GLN A 5 -3.01 4.42 13.19
C GLN A 5 -4.30 4.73 13.95
N ASN A 6 -5.31 3.86 13.77
CA ASN A 6 -6.64 3.96 14.38
C ASN A 6 -7.46 5.17 13.94
N LYS A 7 -7.09 5.83 12.85
CA LYS A 7 -7.82 6.96 12.30
C LYS A 7 -8.25 6.68 10.87
N LYS A 8 -9.43 7.12 10.51
CA LYS A 8 -9.94 7.05 9.15
C LYS A 8 -9.28 8.16 8.32
N LEU A 9 -8.59 7.78 7.25
CA LEU A 9 -7.90 8.72 6.37
C LEU A 9 -8.49 8.68 4.97
N ALA A 10 -8.69 9.87 4.40
CA ALA A 10 -9.11 10.07 3.02
C ALA A 10 -8.13 10.99 2.29
N THR A 11 -6.93 11.17 2.81
CA THR A 11 -5.92 12.04 2.21
C THR A 11 -5.35 11.44 0.95
N HIS A 12 -4.96 12.28 0.00
CA HIS A 12 -4.34 11.85 -1.24
C HIS A 12 -3.01 11.14 -1.00
N CYS A 13 -2.21 11.62 -0.06
CA CYS A 13 -0.92 11.05 0.28
C CYS A 13 -0.74 10.94 1.79
N THR A 14 -0.13 9.85 2.21
CA THR A 14 0.24 9.64 3.61
C THR A 14 1.67 9.11 3.64
N TYR A 15 2.53 9.75 4.45
CA TYR A 15 3.92 9.35 4.55
C TYR A 15 4.06 8.07 5.37
N SER A 16 4.91 7.17 4.87
CA SER A 16 5.28 5.98 5.61
C SER A 16 6.35 6.32 6.66
N LEU A 17 6.71 5.32 7.47
CA LEU A 17 7.80 5.45 8.43
C LEU A 17 9.16 5.12 7.83
N SER A 18 9.25 5.09 6.50
CA SER A 18 10.48 4.78 5.80
C SER A 18 11.49 5.90 5.90
N GLU A 19 12.77 5.54 5.92
CA GLU A 19 13.83 6.51 5.69
C GLU A 19 13.81 6.96 4.22
N THR A 20 14.46 8.07 3.94
CA THR A 20 14.62 8.56 2.55
C THR A 20 15.87 7.92 1.96
N TYR A 21 15.70 7.31 0.77
CA TYR A 21 16.81 6.71 0.04
C TYR A 21 17.33 7.73 -0.96
N LEU A 22 18.56 8.17 -0.74
CA LEU A 22 19.21 9.18 -1.58
C LEU A 22 20.02 8.52 -2.69
N GLU A 23 20.24 9.26 -3.78
CA GLU A 23 20.97 8.83 -4.95
C GLU A 23 20.30 7.66 -5.68
N ASP A 24 20.86 7.25 -6.80
CA ASP A 24 20.31 6.15 -7.60
C ASP A 24 20.67 4.82 -6.95
N GLN A 25 19.68 4.15 -6.40
CA GLN A 25 19.86 2.84 -5.81
C GLN A 25 18.60 2.00 -5.96
N TRP A 26 18.78 0.68 -6.00
CA TRP A 26 17.65 -0.22 -6.01
C TRP A 26 17.17 -0.47 -4.59
N VAL A 27 15.87 -0.34 -4.38
CA VAL A 27 15.25 -0.58 -3.08
C VAL A 27 14.21 -1.69 -3.27
N GLN A 28 14.33 -2.74 -2.48
CA GLN A 28 13.37 -3.82 -2.50
C GLN A 28 12.10 -3.39 -1.78
N VAL A 29 10.96 -3.55 -2.46
CA VAL A 29 9.65 -3.21 -1.92
C VAL A 29 8.79 -4.48 -1.92
N LEU A 30 8.15 -4.73 -0.79
CA LEU A 30 7.18 -5.82 -0.66
C LEU A 30 5.87 -5.23 -0.14
N VAL A 31 4.78 -5.51 -0.84
CA VAL A 31 3.44 -5.12 -0.39
C VAL A 31 2.68 -6.40 -0.10
N LYS A 32 2.25 -6.56 1.15
CA LYS A 32 1.43 -7.69 1.55
C LYS A 32 -0.02 -7.22 1.66
N VAL A 33 -0.90 -7.93 0.97
CA VAL A 33 -2.32 -7.58 0.95
C VAL A 33 -3.12 -8.75 1.52
N ASN A 34 -3.76 -8.52 2.65
CA ASN A 34 -4.75 -9.42 3.20
C ASN A 34 -6.11 -8.84 2.81
N ALA A 35 -6.68 -9.40 1.75
CA ALA A 35 -7.82 -8.81 1.04
C ALA A 35 -8.95 -8.36 1.96
N GLY A 36 -9.29 -7.09 1.86
CA GLY A 36 -10.36 -6.48 2.64
C GLY A 36 -10.00 -6.16 4.08
N GLU A 37 -8.85 -6.59 4.57
CA GLU A 37 -8.49 -6.43 5.98
C GLU A 37 -7.31 -5.49 6.18
N GLU A 38 -6.14 -5.84 5.67
CA GLU A 38 -4.92 -5.12 5.98
C GLU A 38 -3.98 -5.08 4.80
N ILE A 39 -3.26 -3.98 4.66
CA ILE A 39 -2.19 -3.82 3.68
C ILE A 39 -0.93 -3.37 4.41
N GLN A 40 0.19 -4.00 4.09
CA GLN A 40 1.49 -3.69 4.68
C GLN A 40 2.49 -3.35 3.59
N HIS A 41 3.25 -2.30 3.82
CA HIS A 41 4.37 -1.92 2.96
C HIS A 41 5.69 -2.20 3.69
N TRP A 42 6.56 -2.94 3.04
CA TRP A 42 7.87 -3.31 3.57
C TRP A 42 8.95 -2.81 2.62
N LEU A 43 9.95 -2.12 3.14
CA LEU A 43 11.14 -1.69 2.39
C LEU A 43 12.37 -2.29 3.03
N LYS A 44 13.18 -2.98 2.24
CA LYS A 44 14.39 -3.65 2.71
C LYS A 44 14.13 -4.47 3.98
N ASN A 45 13.04 -5.25 3.97
CA ASN A 45 12.62 -6.12 5.07
C ASN A 45 12.20 -5.40 6.34
N LYS A 46 11.89 -4.10 6.25
CA LYS A 46 11.32 -3.35 7.36
C LYS A 46 9.89 -2.95 7.07
N LEU A 47 9.01 -3.19 8.02
CA LEU A 47 7.63 -2.72 7.93
C LEU A 47 7.62 -1.20 8.11
N VAL A 48 7.20 -0.48 7.07
CA VAL A 48 7.21 0.99 7.09
C VAL A 48 5.81 1.60 7.05
N MET A 49 4.81 0.79 6.73
CA MET A 49 3.44 1.27 6.70
C MET A 49 2.47 0.10 6.82
N ARG A 50 1.43 0.30 7.60
CA ARG A 50 0.34 -0.66 7.76
C ARG A 50 -0.97 0.11 7.85
N TYR A 51 -1.94 -0.29 7.06
CA TYR A 51 -3.27 0.31 7.13
C TYR A 51 -4.33 -0.75 6.90
N LYS A 52 -5.55 -0.44 7.33
CA LYS A 52 -6.63 -1.42 7.38
C LYS A 52 -7.85 -0.94 6.63
N SER A 53 -8.68 -1.91 6.30
CA SER A 53 -10.05 -1.68 5.84
C SER A 53 -10.17 -0.67 4.70
N PRO A 54 -9.46 -0.90 3.56
CA PRO A 54 -9.61 0.00 2.41
C PRO A 54 -11.04 -0.05 1.90
N PHE A 55 -11.62 1.11 1.61
CA PHE A 55 -12.97 1.18 1.08
C PHE A 55 -13.13 2.38 0.15
N LEU A 56 -14.13 2.27 -0.73
CA LEU A 56 -14.51 3.34 -1.63
C LEU A 56 -15.74 4.05 -1.09
N THR A 57 -15.74 5.37 -1.17
CA THR A 57 -16.89 6.19 -0.85
C THR A 57 -17.40 6.81 -2.14
N ASN A 58 -18.68 6.60 -2.48
CA ASN A 58 -19.27 7.20 -3.66
C ASN A 58 -19.85 8.58 -3.34
N ASP A 59 -20.49 9.23 -4.34
CA ASP A 59 -21.07 10.56 -4.18
C ASP A 59 -22.18 10.60 -3.13
N LYS A 60 -22.79 9.47 -2.85
CA LYS A 60 -23.84 9.35 -1.82
C LYS A 60 -23.27 9.07 -0.45
N LYS A 61 -21.96 9.09 -0.31
CA LYS A 61 -21.23 8.76 0.93
C LYS A 61 -21.49 7.34 1.42
N GLU A 62 -21.85 6.43 0.51
CA GLU A 62 -21.94 5.02 0.83
C GLU A 62 -20.53 4.42 0.80
N ASN A 63 -20.21 3.59 1.78
CA ASN A 63 -18.91 2.97 1.90
C ASN A 63 -18.97 1.54 1.39
N ARG A 64 -18.01 1.15 0.56
CA ARG A 64 -17.87 -0.21 0.08
C ARG A 64 -16.46 -0.72 0.33
N LYS A 65 -16.35 -1.82 1.07
CA LYS A 65 -15.08 -2.44 1.38
C LYS A 65 -14.42 -2.96 0.09
N ILE A 66 -13.12 -2.71 -0.05
CA ILE A 66 -12.35 -3.18 -1.19
C ILE A 66 -11.67 -4.49 -0.80
N SER A 67 -12.05 -5.58 -1.49
CA SER A 67 -11.45 -6.89 -1.25
C SER A 67 -10.69 -7.43 -2.45
N LYS A 68 -10.83 -6.79 -3.60
CA LYS A 68 -10.14 -7.18 -4.84
C LYS A 68 -10.00 -5.97 -5.74
N GLY A 69 -9.07 -6.03 -6.66
CA GLY A 69 -8.84 -4.95 -7.61
C GLY A 69 -7.53 -5.10 -8.33
N PHE A 70 -7.18 -4.09 -9.10
CA PHE A 70 -5.91 -4.02 -9.81
C PHE A 70 -4.84 -3.38 -8.92
N ILE A 71 -3.60 -3.73 -9.20
CA ILE A 71 -2.43 -3.12 -8.57
C ILE A 71 -1.76 -2.26 -9.63
N ALA A 72 -1.51 -1.00 -9.30
CA ALA A 72 -0.83 -0.07 -10.18
C ALA A 72 0.46 0.41 -9.54
N ILE A 73 1.48 0.59 -10.35
CA ILE A 73 2.76 1.15 -9.94
C ILE A 73 2.92 2.46 -10.71
N GLN A 74 3.27 3.51 -10.01
CA GLN A 74 3.39 4.83 -10.65
C GLN A 74 4.61 5.59 -10.12
N SER A 75 5.09 6.52 -10.94
CA SER A 75 6.06 7.51 -10.50
C SER A 75 5.39 8.89 -10.55
N GLU A 76 5.79 9.74 -9.64
CA GLU A 76 5.27 11.10 -9.57
C GLU A 76 6.43 12.05 -9.32
N SER A 77 6.53 13.08 -10.17
CA SER A 77 7.54 14.14 -10.09
C SER A 77 8.97 13.72 -10.45
N HIS A 78 9.32 12.44 -10.41
CA HIS A 78 10.65 11.94 -10.69
C HIS A 78 10.60 10.69 -11.55
N PRO A 79 11.58 10.46 -12.43
CA PRO A 79 11.67 9.18 -13.13
C PRO A 79 12.01 8.06 -12.15
N ILE A 80 11.39 6.90 -12.35
CA ILE A 80 11.59 5.72 -11.52
C ILE A 80 11.70 4.52 -12.43
N ASP A 81 12.66 3.65 -12.16
CA ASP A 81 12.77 2.36 -12.83
C ASP A 81 12.28 1.25 -11.91
N PHE A 82 11.53 0.32 -12.48
CA PHE A 82 11.06 -0.87 -11.76
C PHE A 82 11.66 -2.12 -12.40
N ARG A 83 12.01 -3.10 -11.58
CA ARG A 83 12.51 -4.38 -12.08
C ARG A 83 12.07 -5.52 -11.17
N ARG A 84 12.09 -6.75 -11.74
CA ARG A 84 11.77 -7.97 -11.00
C ARG A 84 10.41 -7.90 -10.31
N ILE A 85 9.41 -7.45 -11.05
CA ILE A 85 8.05 -7.31 -10.54
C ILE A 85 7.40 -8.69 -10.53
N ALA A 86 6.90 -9.13 -9.37
CA ALA A 86 6.27 -10.43 -9.21
C ALA A 86 5.10 -10.35 -8.24
N ILE A 87 4.12 -11.23 -8.45
CA ILE A 87 2.97 -11.38 -7.56
C ILE A 87 2.93 -12.82 -7.09
N ARG A 88 2.73 -13.03 -5.80
CA ARG A 88 2.58 -14.36 -5.23
C ARG A 88 1.36 -14.38 -4.31
N ARG A 89 0.51 -15.37 -4.51
CA ARG A 89 -0.59 -15.62 -3.59
C ARG A 89 -0.09 -16.40 -2.39
N PHE A 90 -0.65 -16.10 -1.24
CA PHE A 90 -0.37 -16.88 -0.04
C PHE A 90 -1.70 -17.14 0.68
N GLN A 91 -1.74 -18.24 1.43
CA GLN A 91 -2.89 -18.56 2.25
C GLN A 91 -2.59 -18.19 3.69
N ILE A 92 -3.57 -17.57 4.34
CA ILE A 92 -3.45 -17.23 5.74
C ILE A 92 -3.98 -18.42 6.54
N PRO A 93 -3.17 -19.01 7.44
CA PRO A 93 -3.64 -20.10 8.29
C PRO A 93 -4.83 -19.67 9.16
N ASN A 94 -5.82 -20.51 9.20
CA ASN A 94 -6.98 -20.27 10.07
C ASN A 94 -6.62 -20.60 11.52
#